data_7a2d13fdb75d182f4219ee800dcda98b
#
_entry.id   7a2d13fdb75d182f4219ee800dcda98b
#
_cell.length_a   1.000
_cell.length_b   1.000
_cell.length_c   1.000
_cell.angle_alpha   90.00
_cell.angle_beta   90.00
_cell.angle_gamma   90.00
#
_symmetry.space_group_name_H-M   'P 1'
#
loop_
_entity.id
_entity.type
_entity.pdbx_description
1 polymer ?
#
loop_
_entity_poly.entity_id
_entity_poly.type
_entity_poly.pdbx_seq_one_letter_code
_entity_poly.pdbx_strand_id
1 'polypeptide(L)'
;MNSRAYEQRRSQIEHYFDRTAADAWAKLTSNEPVGRIRATVRAGRDTMRETLLSWLPQDLTGKRVLDAGCGTGALAVQAALRGAHVVAIDLSPTLVNLAGERVASEFPNLPGRIEFLSGDMLSPELGHFDHVVCMDSLIHYDCDQIADALAALGQRTRESMVFTFAPRTPLLALMHSMGRLFPRSDRSPSLSPVAHSALLNHLDTHPELGAWQGGRMQRVASGFYTSQAWEWNRP
;
A
#
# COMPACT_ATOMS: atom_id res chain seq x y z
N MET A 1 7.54 -10.24 15.65
CA MET A 1 6.64 -9.06 15.62
C MET A 1 6.03 -8.83 17.00
N ASN A 2 6.08 -7.59 17.52
CA ASN A 2 5.39 -7.25 18.76
C ASN A 2 3.87 -7.17 18.48
N SER A 3 3.19 -8.32 18.60
CA SER A 3 1.83 -8.54 18.08
C SER A 3 0.80 -7.51 18.58
N ARG A 4 0.91 -7.05 19.84
CA ARG A 4 -0.02 -6.06 20.42
C ARG A 4 0.07 -4.68 19.76
N ALA A 5 1.26 -4.17 19.47
CA ALA A 5 1.42 -2.85 18.85
C ALA A 5 0.91 -2.85 17.40
N TYR A 6 1.20 -3.93 16.67
CA TYR A 6 0.67 -4.12 15.33
C TYR A 6 -0.86 -4.23 15.32
N GLU A 7 -1.44 -5.06 16.19
CA GLU A 7 -2.90 -5.23 16.30
C GLU A 7 -3.61 -3.92 16.65
N GLN A 8 -3.08 -3.14 17.58
CA GLN A 8 -3.63 -1.83 17.91
C GLN A 8 -3.58 -0.87 16.72
N ARG A 9 -2.45 -0.82 16.01
CA ARG A 9 -2.30 0.05 14.83
C ARG A 9 -3.26 -0.39 13.72
N ARG A 10 -3.32 -1.67 13.43
CA ARG A 10 -4.24 -2.26 12.46
C ARG A 10 -5.70 -1.89 12.77
N SER A 11 -6.14 -2.09 14.01
CA SER A 11 -7.51 -1.74 14.43
C SER A 11 -7.83 -0.25 14.30
N GLN A 12 -6.86 0.64 14.58
CA GLN A 12 -7.02 2.09 14.37
C GLN A 12 -7.18 2.43 12.88
N ILE A 13 -6.36 1.80 12.02
CA ILE A 13 -6.39 1.99 10.56
C ILE A 13 -7.74 1.49 10.01
N GLU A 14 -8.15 0.27 10.37
CA GLU A 14 -9.43 -0.32 9.98
C GLU A 14 -10.61 0.59 10.34
N HIS A 15 -10.71 0.97 11.62
CA HIS A 15 -11.81 1.83 12.08
C HIS A 15 -11.89 3.16 11.32
N TYR A 16 -10.75 3.77 11.04
CA TYR A 16 -10.72 5.03 10.31
C TYR A 16 -11.16 4.87 8.85
N PHE A 17 -10.57 3.92 8.12
CA PHE A 17 -10.86 3.75 6.68
C PHE A 17 -12.25 3.18 6.43
N ASP A 18 -12.74 2.34 7.33
CA ASP A 18 -14.07 1.74 7.15
C ASP A 18 -15.20 2.69 7.53
N ARG A 19 -15.06 3.47 8.61
CA ARG A 19 -16.17 4.28 9.14
C ARG A 19 -16.06 5.78 8.90
N THR A 20 -14.83 6.31 8.84
CA THR A 20 -14.63 7.77 8.79
C THR A 20 -14.22 8.26 7.40
N ALA A 21 -13.44 7.49 6.68
CA ALA A 21 -12.83 7.94 5.42
C ALA A 21 -13.33 7.22 4.17
N ALA A 22 -14.16 6.18 4.29
CA ALA A 22 -14.58 5.35 3.15
C ALA A 22 -15.15 6.19 1.99
N ASP A 23 -16.09 7.09 2.26
CA ASP A 23 -16.70 7.96 1.24
C ASP A 23 -15.68 8.93 0.63
N ALA A 24 -14.83 9.55 1.47
CA ALA A 24 -13.80 10.47 1.00
C ALA A 24 -12.76 9.75 0.14
N TRP A 25 -12.42 8.52 0.50
CA TRP A 25 -11.48 7.67 -0.22
C TRP A 25 -12.08 7.15 -1.53
N ALA A 26 -13.35 6.74 -1.50
CA ALA A 26 -14.11 6.36 -2.67
C ALA A 26 -14.13 7.49 -3.73
N LYS A 27 -14.38 8.73 -3.30
CA LYS A 27 -14.34 9.92 -4.17
C LYS A 27 -12.92 10.26 -4.64
N LEU A 28 -11.90 10.13 -3.78
CA LEU A 28 -10.52 10.40 -4.15
C LEU A 28 -10.02 9.45 -5.24
N THR A 29 -10.49 8.21 -5.24
CA THR A 29 -10.09 7.14 -6.16
C THR A 29 -11.08 6.93 -7.32
N SER A 30 -12.13 7.76 -7.44
CA SER A 30 -13.05 7.79 -8.57
C SER A 30 -12.64 8.83 -9.62
N ASN A 31 -13.35 8.86 -10.74
CA ASN A 31 -13.20 9.88 -11.79
C ASN A 31 -13.98 11.17 -11.49
N GLU A 32 -14.66 11.27 -10.35
CA GLU A 32 -15.42 12.46 -9.98
C GLU A 32 -14.53 13.69 -9.79
N PRO A 33 -15.03 14.89 -10.10
CA PRO A 33 -14.33 16.14 -9.82
C PRO A 33 -14.06 16.30 -8.33
N VAL A 34 -12.81 16.62 -7.97
CA VAL A 34 -12.39 16.84 -6.59
C VAL A 34 -11.76 18.24 -6.46
N GLY A 35 -11.76 18.79 -5.25
CA GLY A 35 -11.12 20.07 -4.99
C GLY A 35 -9.61 20.06 -5.32
N ARG A 36 -9.01 21.22 -5.58
CA ARG A 36 -7.61 21.37 -6.04
C ARG A 36 -6.59 20.55 -5.22
N ILE A 37 -6.71 20.56 -3.89
CA ILE A 37 -5.82 19.78 -3.01
C ILE A 37 -5.96 18.28 -3.26
N ARG A 38 -7.20 17.79 -3.32
CA ARG A 38 -7.46 16.36 -3.58
C ARG A 38 -7.02 15.95 -4.98
N ALA A 39 -7.09 16.85 -5.96
CA ALA A 39 -6.60 16.61 -7.31
C ALA A 39 -5.08 16.38 -7.33
N THR A 40 -4.29 17.16 -6.57
CA THR A 40 -2.85 16.94 -6.48
C THR A 40 -2.51 15.62 -5.77
N VAL A 41 -3.28 15.24 -4.75
CA VAL A 41 -3.11 13.94 -4.08
C VAL A 41 -3.43 12.80 -5.04
N ARG A 42 -4.53 12.90 -5.80
CA ARG A 42 -4.90 11.90 -6.81
C ARG A 42 -3.79 11.73 -7.85
N ALA A 43 -3.33 12.84 -8.45
CA ALA A 43 -2.25 12.82 -9.44
C ALA A 43 -0.96 12.19 -8.88
N GLY A 44 -0.59 12.51 -7.64
CA GLY A 44 0.57 11.91 -6.98
C GLY A 44 0.41 10.40 -6.77
N ARG A 45 -0.77 9.95 -6.38
CA ARG A 45 -1.07 8.51 -6.24
C ARG A 45 -1.07 7.79 -7.58
N ASP A 46 -1.60 8.42 -8.63
CA ASP A 46 -1.59 7.84 -9.97
C ASP A 46 -0.14 7.66 -10.46
N THR A 47 0.71 8.68 -10.33
CA THR A 47 2.14 8.59 -10.62
C THR A 47 2.84 7.51 -9.79
N MET A 48 2.52 7.39 -8.50
CA MET A 48 3.10 6.35 -7.64
C MET A 48 2.68 4.95 -8.11
N ARG A 49 1.41 4.75 -8.41
CA ARG A 49 0.91 3.47 -8.94
C ARG A 49 1.61 3.08 -10.24
N GLU A 50 1.74 4.03 -11.18
CA GLU A 50 2.49 3.81 -12.42
C GLU A 50 3.95 3.46 -12.15
N THR A 51 4.59 4.14 -11.20
CA THR A 51 5.96 3.85 -10.77
C THR A 51 6.09 2.41 -10.29
N LEU A 52 5.27 1.98 -9.32
CA LEU A 52 5.31 0.62 -8.77
C LEU A 52 5.03 -0.43 -9.86
N LEU A 53 4.02 -0.20 -10.69
CA LEU A 53 3.68 -1.08 -11.81
C LEU A 53 4.78 -1.15 -12.87
N SER A 54 5.55 -0.09 -13.09
CA SER A 54 6.68 -0.08 -14.04
C SER A 54 7.84 -0.95 -13.58
N TRP A 55 7.89 -1.30 -12.30
CA TRP A 55 8.89 -2.18 -11.71
C TRP A 55 8.50 -3.66 -11.75
N LEU A 56 7.24 -3.96 -11.97
CA LEU A 56 6.77 -5.31 -12.23
C LEU A 56 6.91 -5.67 -13.71
N PRO A 57 6.98 -6.97 -14.06
CA PRO A 57 6.94 -7.42 -15.46
C PRO A 57 5.73 -6.87 -16.22
N GLN A 58 5.92 -6.58 -17.51
CA GLN A 58 4.83 -6.14 -18.39
C GLN A 58 3.81 -7.26 -18.65
N ASP A 59 4.29 -8.50 -18.75
CA ASP A 59 3.47 -9.71 -18.81
C ASP A 59 3.51 -10.40 -17.43
N LEU A 60 2.36 -10.48 -16.79
CA LEU A 60 2.16 -11.14 -15.49
C LEU A 60 1.31 -12.41 -15.65
N THR A 61 1.17 -12.93 -16.87
CA THR A 61 0.44 -14.17 -17.12
C THR A 61 1.03 -15.33 -16.31
N GLY A 62 0.19 -16.01 -15.55
CA GLY A 62 0.59 -17.09 -14.67
C GLY A 62 1.25 -16.63 -13.34
N LYS A 63 1.47 -15.33 -13.16
CA LYS A 63 1.99 -14.77 -11.91
C LYS A 63 0.89 -14.52 -10.89
N ARG A 64 1.18 -14.76 -9.63
CA ARG A 64 0.32 -14.47 -8.50
C ARG A 64 0.84 -13.22 -7.77
N VAL A 65 0.03 -12.18 -7.72
CA VAL A 65 0.39 -10.86 -7.14
C VAL A 65 -0.47 -10.59 -5.91
N LEU A 66 0.15 -10.15 -4.82
CA LEU A 66 -0.57 -9.60 -3.67
C LEU A 66 -0.59 -8.07 -3.77
N ASP A 67 -1.78 -7.48 -3.80
CA ASP A 67 -2.01 -6.04 -3.58
C ASP A 67 -2.41 -5.84 -2.12
N ALA A 68 -1.42 -5.53 -1.29
CA ALA A 68 -1.54 -5.45 0.17
C ALA A 68 -1.93 -4.03 0.61
N GLY A 69 -3.17 -3.84 1.01
CA GLY A 69 -3.80 -2.54 1.23
C GLY A 69 -4.37 -1.98 -0.07
N CYS A 70 -5.17 -2.78 -0.77
CA CYS A 70 -5.63 -2.49 -2.13
C CYS A 70 -6.60 -1.30 -2.23
N GLY A 71 -7.24 -0.91 -1.12
CA GLY A 71 -8.26 0.13 -1.12
C GLY A 71 -9.38 -0.17 -2.13
N THR A 72 -9.53 0.69 -3.12
CA THR A 72 -10.54 0.54 -4.19
C THR A 72 -10.05 -0.24 -5.42
N GLY A 73 -8.94 -0.97 -5.32
CA GLY A 73 -8.49 -1.94 -6.31
C GLY A 73 -7.82 -1.38 -7.57
N ALA A 74 -7.45 -0.10 -7.60
CA ALA A 74 -6.92 0.52 -8.82
C ALA A 74 -5.59 -0.10 -9.30
N LEU A 75 -4.72 -0.56 -8.38
CA LEU A 75 -3.48 -1.26 -8.72
C LEU A 75 -3.79 -2.70 -9.14
N ALA A 76 -4.66 -3.37 -8.42
CA ALA A 76 -5.09 -4.74 -8.72
C ALA A 76 -5.63 -4.86 -10.16
N VAL A 77 -6.45 -3.90 -10.61
CA VAL A 77 -6.96 -3.85 -12.00
C VAL A 77 -5.82 -3.80 -13.01
N GLN A 78 -4.84 -2.91 -12.80
CA GLN A 78 -3.71 -2.77 -13.74
C GLN A 78 -2.83 -4.02 -13.79
N ALA A 79 -2.63 -4.70 -12.67
CA ALA A 79 -1.91 -5.97 -12.64
C ALA A 79 -2.71 -7.09 -13.34
N ALA A 80 -4.03 -7.15 -13.15
CA ALA A 80 -4.90 -8.11 -13.82
C ALA A 80 -4.99 -7.86 -15.33
N LEU A 81 -4.95 -6.60 -15.78
CA LEU A 81 -4.84 -6.26 -17.21
C LEU A 81 -3.55 -6.79 -17.85
N ARG A 82 -2.49 -7.02 -17.08
CA ARG A 82 -1.26 -7.69 -17.50
C ARG A 82 -1.30 -9.22 -17.36
N GLY A 83 -2.47 -9.81 -17.06
CA GLY A 83 -2.67 -11.25 -16.96
C GLY A 83 -2.44 -11.85 -15.57
N ALA A 84 -2.17 -11.05 -14.54
CA ALA A 84 -1.94 -11.56 -13.19
C ALA A 84 -3.17 -12.20 -12.56
N HIS A 85 -2.93 -13.20 -11.69
CA HIS A 85 -3.87 -13.56 -10.65
C HIS A 85 -3.58 -12.70 -9.41
N VAL A 86 -4.42 -11.71 -9.16
CA VAL A 86 -4.24 -10.76 -8.06
C VAL A 86 -5.09 -11.19 -6.86
N VAL A 87 -4.47 -11.25 -5.68
CA VAL A 87 -5.16 -11.23 -4.39
C VAL A 87 -5.08 -9.80 -3.88
N ALA A 88 -6.22 -9.12 -3.82
CA ALA A 88 -6.34 -7.73 -3.41
C ALA A 88 -6.98 -7.69 -2.02
N ILE A 89 -6.21 -7.34 -1.01
CA ILE A 89 -6.66 -7.35 0.39
C ILE A 89 -6.59 -5.97 1.02
N ASP A 90 -7.62 -5.61 1.77
CA ASP A 90 -7.66 -4.38 2.58
C ASP A 90 -8.34 -4.64 3.92
N LEU A 91 -8.03 -3.81 4.92
CA LEU A 91 -8.68 -3.88 6.24
C LEU A 91 -10.14 -3.39 6.19
N SER A 92 -10.49 -2.52 5.24
CA SER A 92 -11.84 -1.96 5.11
C SER A 92 -12.73 -2.83 4.20
N PRO A 93 -13.70 -3.57 4.74
CA PRO A 93 -14.67 -4.30 3.93
C PRO A 93 -15.48 -3.39 3.01
N THR A 94 -15.74 -2.14 3.43
CA THR A 94 -16.45 -1.15 2.60
C THR A 94 -15.67 -0.82 1.31
N LEU A 95 -14.35 -0.60 1.40
CA LEU A 95 -13.52 -0.33 0.23
C LEU A 95 -13.36 -1.55 -0.66
N VAL A 96 -13.23 -2.73 -0.08
CA VAL A 96 -13.14 -4.01 -0.80
C VAL A 96 -14.41 -4.30 -1.60
N ASN A 97 -15.58 -4.13 -0.99
CA ASN A 97 -16.85 -4.31 -1.67
C ASN A 97 -17.02 -3.32 -2.84
N LEU A 98 -16.70 -2.04 -2.61
CA LEU A 98 -16.72 -1.03 -3.67
C LEU A 98 -15.74 -1.37 -4.81
N ALA A 99 -14.54 -1.89 -4.49
CA ALA A 99 -13.61 -2.34 -5.51
C ALA A 99 -14.19 -3.48 -6.36
N GLY A 100 -14.79 -4.47 -5.72
CA GLY A 100 -15.45 -5.59 -6.41
C GLY A 100 -16.57 -5.14 -7.34
N GLU A 101 -17.47 -4.26 -6.88
CA GLU A 101 -18.56 -3.70 -7.66
C GLU A 101 -18.06 -2.92 -8.88
N ARG A 102 -17.05 -2.06 -8.70
CA ARG A 102 -16.43 -1.29 -9.79
C ARG A 102 -15.79 -2.21 -10.84
N VAL A 103 -15.01 -3.19 -10.40
CA VAL A 103 -14.36 -4.13 -11.32
C VAL A 103 -15.39 -4.95 -12.09
N ALA A 104 -16.43 -5.46 -11.45
CA ALA A 104 -17.49 -6.20 -12.13
C ALA A 104 -18.22 -5.34 -13.17
N SER A 105 -18.41 -4.05 -12.91
CA SER A 105 -19.09 -3.12 -13.81
C SER A 105 -18.20 -2.61 -14.96
N GLU A 106 -16.94 -2.19 -14.63
CA GLU A 106 -16.09 -1.47 -15.58
C GLU A 106 -15.14 -2.39 -16.36
N PHE A 107 -14.81 -3.58 -15.79
CA PHE A 107 -13.83 -4.51 -16.34
C PHE A 107 -14.34 -5.95 -16.41
N PRO A 108 -15.45 -6.23 -17.12
CA PRO A 108 -16.05 -7.58 -17.15
C PRO A 108 -15.18 -8.65 -17.82
N ASN A 109 -14.18 -8.25 -18.61
CA ASN A 109 -13.32 -9.15 -19.38
C ASN A 109 -11.84 -8.89 -19.13
N LEU A 110 -11.39 -9.07 -17.87
CA LEU A 110 -9.97 -8.99 -17.54
C LEU A 110 -9.20 -10.20 -18.08
N PRO A 111 -8.00 -10.02 -18.67
CA PRO A 111 -7.12 -11.13 -19.04
C PRO A 111 -6.68 -11.99 -17.84
N GLY A 112 -6.44 -11.34 -16.69
CA GLY A 112 -6.19 -11.98 -15.40
C GLY A 112 -7.46 -12.07 -14.56
N ARG A 113 -7.26 -12.28 -13.25
CA ARG A 113 -8.36 -12.32 -12.28
C ARG A 113 -8.00 -11.58 -11.01
N ILE A 114 -9.01 -11.09 -10.30
CA ILE A 114 -8.84 -10.43 -9.01
C ILE A 114 -9.72 -11.13 -7.98
N GLU A 115 -9.10 -11.51 -6.87
CA GLU A 115 -9.79 -11.97 -5.67
C GLU A 115 -9.73 -10.85 -4.62
N PHE A 116 -10.90 -10.29 -4.29
CA PHE A 116 -11.01 -9.23 -3.29
C PHE A 116 -11.29 -9.83 -1.92
N LEU A 117 -10.44 -9.49 -0.92
CA LEU A 117 -10.53 -10.00 0.44
C LEU A 117 -10.49 -8.85 1.44
N SER A 118 -11.26 -8.99 2.51
CA SER A 118 -11.16 -8.10 3.68
C SER A 118 -10.40 -8.79 4.81
N GLY A 119 -9.36 -8.16 5.35
CA GLY A 119 -8.58 -8.74 6.44
C GLY A 119 -7.12 -8.30 6.50
N ASP A 120 -6.33 -9.09 7.21
CA ASP A 120 -4.91 -8.82 7.44
C ASP A 120 -4.05 -9.31 6.27
N MET A 121 -3.29 -8.39 5.64
CA MET A 121 -2.35 -8.71 4.58
C MET A 121 -1.24 -9.69 5.01
N LEU A 122 -1.01 -9.83 6.31
CA LEU A 122 -0.02 -10.75 6.86
C LEU A 122 -0.59 -12.15 7.15
N SER A 123 -1.89 -12.41 6.93
CA SER A 123 -2.49 -13.72 7.16
C SER A 123 -1.79 -14.82 6.34
N PRO A 124 -1.32 -15.91 6.98
CA PRO A 124 -0.67 -17.03 6.29
C PRO A 124 -1.62 -17.75 5.32
N GLU A 125 -2.92 -17.64 5.51
CA GLU A 125 -3.96 -18.25 4.68
C GLU A 125 -3.97 -17.71 3.24
N LEU A 126 -3.40 -16.52 3.00
CA LEU A 126 -3.28 -15.93 1.67
C LEU A 126 -2.34 -16.74 0.74
N GLY A 127 -1.51 -17.62 1.29
CA GLY A 127 -0.58 -18.46 0.54
C GLY A 127 0.65 -17.72 0.02
N HIS A 128 1.18 -18.15 -1.14
CA HIS A 128 2.43 -17.63 -1.72
C HIS A 128 2.18 -16.77 -2.95
N PHE A 129 3.11 -15.87 -3.23
CA PHE A 129 3.03 -14.90 -4.32
C PHE A 129 4.34 -14.86 -5.11
N ASP A 130 4.28 -14.47 -6.35
CA ASP A 130 5.47 -14.14 -7.14
C ASP A 130 5.91 -12.70 -6.84
N HIS A 131 4.95 -11.77 -6.73
CA HIS A 131 5.19 -10.37 -6.38
C HIS A 131 4.23 -9.89 -5.29
N VAL A 132 4.72 -8.98 -4.46
CA VAL A 132 3.91 -8.27 -3.45
C VAL A 132 4.03 -6.77 -3.68
N VAL A 133 2.89 -6.09 -3.66
CA VAL A 133 2.83 -4.62 -3.74
C VAL A 133 2.15 -4.08 -2.51
N CYS A 134 2.81 -3.10 -1.83
CA CYS A 134 2.27 -2.39 -0.66
C CYS A 134 2.25 -0.88 -0.97
N MET A 135 1.21 -0.42 -1.68
CA MET A 135 1.08 0.99 -2.04
C MET A 135 0.33 1.77 -0.96
N ASP A 136 1.03 2.68 -0.28
CA ASP A 136 0.48 3.54 0.79
C ASP A 136 -0.17 2.78 1.96
N SER A 137 0.12 1.50 2.12
CA SER A 137 -0.36 0.68 3.23
C SER A 137 0.62 0.66 4.42
N LEU A 138 1.93 0.75 4.16
CA LEU A 138 2.96 0.73 5.21
C LEU A 138 3.29 2.12 5.78
N ILE A 139 2.73 3.19 5.25
CA ILE A 139 3.02 4.59 5.67
C ILE A 139 2.60 4.93 7.10
N HIS A 140 1.81 4.07 7.73
CA HIS A 140 1.31 4.22 9.10
C HIS A 140 2.17 3.50 10.15
N TYR A 141 3.18 2.74 9.72
CA TYR A 141 4.02 1.89 10.55
C TYR A 141 5.41 2.49 10.74
N ASP A 142 6.05 2.22 11.88
CA ASP A 142 7.44 2.59 12.13
C ASP A 142 8.43 1.61 11.47
N CYS A 143 9.75 1.89 11.60
CA CYS A 143 10.79 1.10 10.92
C CYS A 143 10.76 -0.38 11.32
N ASP A 144 10.59 -0.69 12.62
CA ASP A 144 10.53 -2.07 13.11
C ASP A 144 9.31 -2.80 12.55
N GLN A 145 8.14 -2.15 12.60
CA GLN A 145 6.89 -2.71 12.09
C GLN A 145 6.92 -2.92 10.57
N ILE A 146 7.53 -2.00 9.81
CA ILE A 146 7.72 -2.15 8.36
C ILE A 146 8.63 -3.35 8.08
N ALA A 147 9.76 -3.47 8.80
CA ALA A 147 10.70 -4.57 8.62
C ALA A 147 10.06 -5.92 8.95
N ASP A 148 9.35 -6.02 10.08
CA ASP A 148 8.61 -7.21 10.47
C ASP A 148 7.53 -7.60 9.42
N ALA A 149 6.78 -6.62 8.90
CA ALA A 149 5.76 -6.87 7.89
C ALA A 149 6.38 -7.36 6.57
N LEU A 150 7.45 -6.71 6.11
CA LEU A 150 8.16 -7.13 4.90
C LEU A 150 8.83 -8.49 5.07
N ALA A 151 9.33 -8.83 6.26
CA ALA A 151 9.86 -10.16 6.55
C ALA A 151 8.78 -11.22 6.45
N ALA A 152 7.62 -11.01 7.08
CA ALA A 152 6.49 -11.93 7.01
C ALA A 152 5.96 -12.11 5.56
N LEU A 153 5.87 -11.03 4.79
CA LEU A 153 5.53 -11.08 3.37
C LEU A 153 6.62 -11.76 2.53
N GLY A 154 7.89 -11.46 2.83
CA GLY A 154 9.06 -12.00 2.13
C GLY A 154 9.18 -13.51 2.22
N GLN A 155 8.77 -14.13 3.34
CA GLN A 155 8.73 -15.59 3.48
C GLN A 155 7.81 -16.27 2.46
N ARG A 156 6.81 -15.55 1.95
CA ARG A 156 5.79 -16.03 1.02
C ARG A 156 5.92 -15.44 -0.39
N THR A 157 6.94 -14.62 -0.63
CA THR A 157 7.18 -13.97 -1.92
C THR A 157 8.41 -14.56 -2.59
N ARG A 158 8.30 -14.84 -3.88
CA ARG A 158 9.34 -15.52 -4.65
C ARG A 158 10.31 -14.56 -5.33
N GLU A 159 9.81 -13.47 -5.92
CA GLU A 159 10.59 -12.65 -6.86
C GLU A 159 10.82 -11.23 -6.34
N SER A 160 9.75 -10.45 -6.10
CA SER A 160 9.91 -9.05 -5.68
C SER A 160 8.84 -8.57 -4.72
N MET A 161 9.23 -7.63 -3.87
CA MET A 161 8.34 -6.79 -3.07
C MET A 161 8.56 -5.34 -3.49
N VAL A 162 7.48 -4.65 -3.86
CA VAL A 162 7.51 -3.22 -4.13
C VAL A 162 6.58 -2.52 -3.14
N PHE A 163 7.10 -1.54 -2.42
CA PHE A 163 6.34 -0.92 -1.35
C PHE A 163 6.63 0.58 -1.25
N THR A 164 5.76 1.28 -0.55
CA THR A 164 5.95 2.69 -0.26
C THR A 164 6.01 2.94 1.24
N PHE A 165 6.76 3.98 1.61
CA PHE A 165 6.80 4.51 2.97
C PHE A 165 6.73 6.04 2.95
N ALA A 166 6.30 6.63 4.06
CA ALA A 166 6.29 8.08 4.23
C ALA A 166 7.72 8.56 4.54
N PRO A 167 8.39 9.30 3.63
CA PRO A 167 9.75 9.74 3.88
C PRO A 167 9.76 10.87 4.92
N ARG A 168 10.77 10.87 5.80
CA ARG A 168 10.95 11.94 6.78
C ARG A 168 11.41 13.22 6.07
N THR A 169 10.47 14.13 5.78
CA THR A 169 10.73 15.42 5.17
C THR A 169 10.31 16.57 6.09
N PRO A 170 10.94 17.77 6.00
CA PRO A 170 10.51 18.93 6.78
C PRO A 170 9.04 19.28 6.57
N LEU A 171 8.53 19.14 5.34
CA LEU A 171 7.14 19.42 5.00
C LEU A 171 6.18 18.44 5.70
N LEU A 172 6.46 17.14 5.67
CA LEU A 172 5.66 16.14 6.37
C LEU A 172 5.74 16.33 7.88
N ALA A 173 6.89 16.70 8.44
CA ALA A 173 7.04 17.03 9.86
C ALA A 173 6.17 18.25 10.24
N LEU A 174 6.15 19.29 9.41
CA LEU A 174 5.30 20.47 9.60
C LEU A 174 3.81 20.10 9.52
N MET A 175 3.40 19.35 8.49
CA MET A 175 2.01 18.90 8.34
C MET A 175 1.55 18.03 9.51
N HIS A 176 2.41 17.14 10.01
CA HIS A 176 2.14 16.33 11.19
C HIS A 176 1.95 17.20 12.45
N SER A 177 2.77 18.25 12.60
CA SER A 177 2.65 19.19 13.71
C SER A 177 1.34 19.99 13.64
N MET A 178 0.94 20.42 12.46
CA MET A 178 -0.33 21.15 12.23
C MET A 178 -1.54 20.22 12.42
N GLY A 179 -1.45 18.95 12.02
CA GLY A 179 -2.52 17.96 12.23
C GLY A 179 -2.88 17.74 13.71
N ARG A 180 -1.96 18.05 14.64
CA ARG A 180 -2.22 17.98 16.10
C ARG A 180 -3.18 19.06 16.61
N LEU A 181 -3.43 20.10 15.80
CA LEU A 181 -4.35 21.20 16.15
C LEU A 181 -5.83 20.89 15.82
N PHE A 182 -6.10 19.83 15.04
CA PHE A 182 -7.46 19.42 14.70
C PHE A 182 -8.08 18.52 15.78
N PRO A 183 -9.43 18.51 15.94
CA PRO A 183 -10.14 17.64 16.89
C PRO A 183 -9.77 16.15 16.71
N ARG A 184 -9.74 15.41 17.82
CA ARG A 184 -9.32 14.00 17.83
C ARG A 184 -10.27 13.06 17.08
N SER A 185 -11.55 13.44 16.93
CA SER A 185 -12.60 12.63 16.30
C SER A 185 -12.42 12.41 14.79
N ASP A 186 -11.72 13.32 14.08
CA ASP A 186 -11.60 13.31 12.62
C ASP A 186 -10.16 13.11 12.13
N ARG A 187 -9.28 12.62 13.00
CA ARG A 187 -7.87 12.45 12.64
C ARG A 187 -7.67 11.18 11.84
N SER A 188 -7.16 11.34 10.62
CA SER A 188 -6.49 10.25 9.89
C SER A 188 -5.48 9.53 10.80
N PRO A 189 -5.35 8.20 10.70
CA PRO A 189 -4.25 7.50 11.36
C PRO A 189 -2.95 8.25 11.07
N SER A 190 -2.18 8.53 12.11
CA SER A 190 -0.95 9.31 11.96
C SER A 190 -0.03 8.63 10.96
N LEU A 191 0.41 9.38 9.97
CA LEU A 191 1.56 8.95 9.16
C LEU A 191 2.76 8.77 10.10
N SER A 192 3.57 7.76 9.83
CA SER A 192 4.81 7.49 10.56
C SER A 192 6.00 7.77 9.64
N PRO A 193 6.46 9.06 9.53
CA PRO A 193 7.56 9.38 8.64
C PRO A 193 8.86 8.73 9.11
N VAL A 194 9.47 7.92 8.23
CA VAL A 194 10.71 7.20 8.50
C VAL A 194 11.87 7.76 7.68
N ALA A 195 13.07 7.78 8.26
CA ALA A 195 14.27 8.10 7.51
C ALA A 195 14.71 6.87 6.72
N HIS A 196 15.08 7.07 5.45
CA HIS A 196 15.55 5.98 4.59
C HIS A 196 16.69 5.17 5.22
N SER A 197 17.72 5.85 5.77
CA SER A 197 18.85 5.18 6.40
C SER A 197 18.46 4.35 7.62
N ALA A 198 17.48 4.82 8.40
CA ALA A 198 16.96 4.04 9.53
C ALA A 198 16.21 2.80 9.05
N LEU A 199 15.31 2.97 8.07
CA LEU A 199 14.58 1.84 7.50
C LEU A 199 15.52 0.83 6.86
N LEU A 200 16.52 1.28 6.07
CA LEU A 200 17.55 0.41 5.49
C LEU A 200 18.27 -0.42 6.55
N ASN A 201 18.69 0.22 7.63
CA ASN A 201 19.37 -0.49 8.71
C ASN A 201 18.48 -1.59 9.34
N HIS A 202 17.19 -1.32 9.56
CA HIS A 202 16.26 -2.33 10.08
C HIS A 202 16.05 -3.49 9.09
N LEU A 203 15.97 -3.21 7.79
CA LEU A 203 15.79 -4.22 6.76
C LEU A 203 17.05 -5.08 6.59
N ASP A 204 18.23 -4.46 6.52
CA ASP A 204 19.51 -5.16 6.33
C ASP A 204 19.89 -6.02 7.54
N THR A 205 19.47 -5.62 8.75
CA THR A 205 19.75 -6.37 9.97
C THR A 205 18.66 -7.38 10.34
N HIS A 206 17.54 -7.39 9.61
CA HIS A 206 16.45 -8.32 9.91
C HIS A 206 16.81 -9.75 9.49
N PRO A 207 16.79 -10.73 10.42
CA PRO A 207 17.31 -12.08 10.16
C PRO A 207 16.59 -12.82 9.03
N GLU A 208 15.31 -12.50 8.78
CA GLU A 208 14.47 -13.16 7.76
C GLU A 208 14.55 -12.47 6.38
N LEU A 209 15.19 -11.31 6.28
CA LEU A 209 15.37 -10.56 5.04
C LEU A 209 16.73 -10.72 4.38
N GLY A 210 17.65 -11.54 4.93
CA GLY A 210 19.01 -11.69 4.41
C GLY A 210 19.11 -12.23 2.96
N ALA A 211 18.05 -12.82 2.43
CA ALA A 211 17.98 -13.24 1.02
C ALA A 211 17.42 -12.16 0.09
N TRP A 212 17.09 -10.99 0.62
CA TRP A 212 16.48 -9.89 -0.12
C TRP A 212 17.47 -8.75 -0.31
N GLN A 213 17.39 -8.07 -1.44
CA GLN A 213 18.27 -6.94 -1.77
C GLN A 213 17.45 -5.73 -2.22
N GLY A 214 17.81 -4.57 -1.69
CA GLY A 214 17.23 -3.29 -2.11
C GLY A 214 17.58 -2.98 -3.57
N GLY A 215 16.56 -2.67 -4.35
CA GLY A 215 16.65 -2.32 -5.76
C GLY A 215 16.33 -0.84 -6.01
N ARG A 216 15.46 -0.58 -6.99
CA ARG A 216 15.04 0.76 -7.42
C ARG A 216 14.34 1.52 -6.30
N MET A 217 14.57 2.83 -6.29
CA MET A 217 13.91 3.73 -5.34
C MET A 217 13.47 5.01 -6.06
N GLN A 218 12.26 5.48 -5.79
CA GLN A 218 11.74 6.71 -6.38
C GLN A 218 10.82 7.45 -5.42
N ARG A 219 11.04 8.76 -5.30
CA ARG A 219 10.14 9.64 -4.58
C ARG A 219 9.13 10.27 -5.52
N VAL A 220 7.86 10.27 -5.12
CA VAL A 220 6.79 11.01 -5.77
C VAL A 220 6.30 12.09 -4.80
N ALA A 221 6.28 13.34 -5.27
CA ALA A 221 5.77 14.48 -4.54
C ALA A 221 4.87 15.31 -5.46
N SER A 222 3.60 15.49 -5.07
CA SER A 222 2.60 16.25 -5.80
C SER A 222 1.65 16.94 -4.82
N GLY A 223 1.85 18.23 -4.60
CA GLY A 223 1.09 19.00 -3.62
C GLY A 223 1.20 18.41 -2.21
N PHE A 224 0.08 17.92 -1.68
CA PHE A 224 0.03 17.31 -0.35
C PHE A 224 0.36 15.82 -0.31
N TYR A 225 0.62 15.21 -1.46
CA TYR A 225 1.08 13.82 -1.53
C TYR A 225 2.60 13.76 -1.59
N THR A 226 3.19 13.01 -0.67
CA THR A 226 4.63 12.69 -0.70
C THR A 226 4.82 11.27 -0.18
N SER A 227 5.31 10.39 -1.05
CA SER A 227 5.58 9.00 -0.73
C SER A 227 6.88 8.55 -1.40
N GLN A 228 7.55 7.58 -0.82
CA GLN A 228 8.80 7.02 -1.31
C GLN A 228 8.56 5.56 -1.67
N ALA A 229 8.69 5.22 -2.96
CA ALA A 229 8.69 3.84 -3.43
C ALA A 229 10.07 3.19 -3.23
N TRP A 230 10.05 1.89 -2.92
CA TRP A 230 11.26 1.06 -2.86
C TRP A 230 10.94 -0.36 -3.33
N GLU A 231 11.86 -0.88 -4.13
CA GLU A 231 11.83 -2.26 -4.62
C GLU A 231 12.82 -3.12 -3.83
N TRP A 232 12.41 -4.31 -3.48
CA TRP A 232 13.25 -5.35 -2.90
C TRP A 232 13.09 -6.62 -3.71
N ASN A 233 14.20 -7.19 -4.14
CA ASN A 233 14.23 -8.38 -5.00
C ASN A 233 14.91 -9.54 -4.26
N ARG A 234 14.44 -10.73 -4.57
CA ARG A 234 15.13 -11.97 -4.22
C ARG A 234 15.92 -12.40 -5.45
N PRO A 235 17.27 -12.44 -5.39
CA PRO A 235 18.12 -12.84 -6.51
C PRO A 235 18.00 -14.34 -6.83
#